data_0d81edf31c49d34b1d3f454ac6cb0487
#
_entry.id   0d81edf31c49d34b1d3f454ac6cb0487
#
_cell.length_a   1.000
_cell.length_b   1.000
_cell.length_c   1.000
_cell.angle_alpha   90.00
_cell.angle_beta   90.00
_cell.angle_gamma   90.00
#
_symmetry.space_group_name_H-M   'P 1'
#
loop_
_entity.id
_entity.type
_entity.pdbx_description
1 polymer ?
#
loop_
_entity_poly.entity_id
_entity_poly.type
_entity_poly.pdbx_seq_one_letter_code
_entity_poly.pdbx_strand_id
1 'polypeptide(L)'
;MTPELTVLALAGLLQMVQFVLMAVPANLELGTAKTMSPRDADRMKKPMVEQLSTRTARLHRALTNHFEALVLFTLAVVVVTLSDSSTGFTAACAWAYLAARILYIPAYAFGWVPWRSVFFSVGWLASGAMIVAALL
;
A
#
# COMPACT_ATOMS: atom_id res chain seq x y z
N MET A 1 -19.84 12.16 3.08
CA MET A 1 -18.48 11.64 3.22
C MET A 1 -17.53 12.56 2.47
N THR A 2 -16.44 12.99 3.10
CA THR A 2 -15.46 13.85 2.45
C THR A 2 -14.67 13.05 1.40
N PRO A 3 -14.09 13.72 0.38
CA PRO A 3 -13.24 13.04 -0.59
C PRO A 3 -12.08 12.27 0.05
N GLU A 4 -11.48 12.80 1.11
CA GLU A 4 -10.38 12.17 1.84
C GLU A 4 -10.82 10.85 2.49
N LEU A 5 -11.98 10.81 3.12
CA LEU A 5 -12.54 9.58 3.69
C LEU A 5 -12.91 8.57 2.61
N THR A 6 -13.44 9.05 1.48
CA THR A 6 -13.75 8.19 0.34
C THR A 6 -12.47 7.53 -0.18
N VAL A 7 -11.41 8.31 -0.36
CA VAL A 7 -10.11 7.79 -0.80
C VAL A 7 -9.52 6.82 0.22
N LEU A 8 -9.66 7.10 1.52
CA LEU A 8 -9.20 6.19 2.56
C LEU A 8 -9.90 4.82 2.46
N ALA A 9 -11.23 4.83 2.26
CA ALA A 9 -11.98 3.60 2.06
C ALA A 9 -11.51 2.84 0.81
N LEU A 10 -11.29 3.56 -0.31
CA LEU A 10 -10.78 2.96 -1.55
C LEU A 10 -9.35 2.41 -1.37
N ALA A 11 -8.50 3.09 -0.60
CA ALA A 11 -7.16 2.61 -0.28
C ALA A 11 -7.20 1.34 0.57
N GLY A 12 -8.17 1.22 1.46
CA GLY A 12 -8.42 -0.02 2.20
C GLY A 12 -8.84 -1.17 1.30
N LEU A 13 -9.74 -0.92 0.34
CA LEU A 13 -10.12 -1.91 -0.67
C LEU A 13 -8.94 -2.29 -1.56
N LEU A 14 -8.11 -1.32 -1.92
CA LEU A 14 -6.88 -1.57 -2.68
C LEU A 14 -5.92 -2.51 -1.93
N GLN A 15 -5.81 -2.34 -0.62
CA GLN A 15 -5.04 -3.27 0.22
C GLN A 15 -5.57 -4.70 0.12
N MET A 16 -6.88 -4.89 0.14
CA MET A 16 -7.49 -6.22 -0.02
C MET A 16 -7.19 -6.81 -1.39
N VAL A 17 -7.27 -6.00 -2.45
CA VAL A 17 -6.89 -6.43 -3.81
C VAL A 17 -5.43 -6.84 -3.87
N GLN A 18 -4.53 -6.05 -3.30
CA GLN A 18 -3.10 -6.38 -3.26
C GLN A 18 -2.82 -7.66 -2.48
N PHE A 19 -3.54 -7.89 -1.39
CA PHE A 19 -3.43 -9.15 -0.66
C PHE A 19 -3.77 -10.35 -1.55
N VAL A 20 -4.87 -10.28 -2.29
CA VAL A 20 -5.26 -11.35 -3.21
C VAL A 20 -4.24 -11.53 -4.34
N LEU A 21 -3.75 -10.43 -4.91
CA LEU A 21 -2.73 -10.47 -5.97
C LEU A 21 -1.42 -11.13 -5.51
N MET A 22 -1.11 -11.06 -4.25
CA MET A 22 0.05 -11.74 -3.65
C MET A 22 -0.30 -13.16 -3.20
N ALA A 23 -1.41 -13.32 -2.48
CA ALA A 23 -1.76 -14.58 -1.83
C ALA A 23 -2.08 -15.70 -2.82
N VAL A 24 -2.76 -15.39 -3.93
CA VAL A 24 -3.10 -16.40 -4.94
C VAL A 24 -1.85 -16.99 -5.58
N PRO A 25 -0.92 -16.21 -6.15
CA PRO A 25 0.34 -16.77 -6.68
C PRO A 25 1.17 -17.48 -5.61
N ALA A 26 1.24 -16.94 -4.38
CA ALA A 26 2.00 -17.55 -3.30
C ALA A 26 1.46 -18.96 -2.96
N ASN A 27 0.15 -19.12 -2.89
CA ASN A 27 -0.48 -20.43 -2.64
C ASN A 27 -0.26 -21.40 -3.80
N LEU A 28 -0.29 -20.91 -5.04
CA LEU A 28 -0.01 -21.74 -6.22
C LEU A 28 1.45 -22.19 -6.29
N GLU A 29 2.39 -21.33 -5.88
CA GLU A 29 3.83 -21.61 -5.92
C GLU A 29 4.28 -22.52 -4.78
N LEU A 30 3.82 -22.28 -3.55
CA LEU A 30 4.27 -23.01 -2.34
C LEU A 30 3.32 -24.09 -1.88
N GLY A 31 2.05 -24.05 -2.27
CA GLY A 31 1.00 -24.91 -1.77
C GLY A 31 0.38 -24.41 -0.45
N THR A 32 -0.92 -24.67 -0.28
CA THR A 32 -1.68 -24.18 0.88
C THR A 32 -1.21 -24.77 2.21
N ALA A 33 -0.73 -26.01 2.22
CA ALA A 33 -0.17 -26.64 3.42
C ALA A 33 1.00 -25.84 3.99
N LYS A 34 1.85 -25.29 3.13
CA LYS A 34 3.01 -24.49 3.53
C LYS A 34 2.62 -23.05 3.90
N THR A 35 1.77 -22.40 3.11
CA THR A 35 1.35 -21.02 3.37
C THR A 35 0.47 -20.90 4.62
N MET A 36 -0.31 -21.93 4.94
CA MET A 36 -1.15 -21.99 6.13
C MET A 36 -0.42 -22.58 7.36
N SER A 37 0.83 -23.01 7.19
CA SER A 37 1.64 -23.51 8.30
C SER A 37 2.02 -22.40 9.29
N PRO A 38 2.43 -22.72 10.53
CA PRO A 38 2.91 -21.71 11.48
C PRO A 38 4.14 -20.92 11.02
N ARG A 39 4.81 -21.33 9.94
CA ARG A 39 5.99 -20.67 9.36
C ARG A 39 7.18 -20.60 10.31
N ASP A 40 7.32 -21.58 11.18
CA ASP A 40 8.47 -21.69 12.06
C ASP A 40 9.75 -21.94 11.24
N ALA A 41 10.86 -21.36 11.69
CA ALA A 41 12.14 -21.41 10.96
C ALA A 41 12.63 -22.85 10.71
N ASP A 42 12.39 -23.74 11.64
CA ASP A 42 12.77 -25.16 11.51
C ASP A 42 11.94 -25.92 10.46
N ARG A 43 10.68 -25.49 10.23
CA ARG A 43 9.79 -26.06 9.20
C ARG A 43 9.98 -25.42 7.85
N MET A 44 10.14 -24.09 7.80
CA MET A 44 10.24 -23.32 6.56
C MET A 44 11.65 -23.34 5.97
N LYS A 45 12.68 -23.54 6.77
CA LYS A 45 14.11 -23.45 6.43
C LYS A 45 14.53 -22.05 5.94
N LYS A 46 13.69 -21.39 5.15
CA LYS A 46 13.84 -20.01 4.65
C LYS A 46 12.56 -19.24 4.89
N PRO A 47 12.61 -17.90 5.08
CA PRO A 47 11.43 -17.06 5.07
C PRO A 47 10.56 -17.31 3.84
N MET A 48 9.25 -17.24 4.00
CA MET A 48 8.31 -17.52 2.91
C MET A 48 8.59 -16.68 1.66
N VAL A 49 8.91 -15.39 1.85
CA VAL A 49 9.16 -14.47 0.74
C VAL A 49 10.38 -14.87 -0.11
N GLU A 50 11.36 -15.53 0.49
CA GLU A 50 12.55 -16.02 -0.23
C GLU A 50 12.27 -17.25 -1.10
N GLN A 51 11.16 -17.94 -0.83
CA GLN A 51 10.74 -19.13 -1.57
C GLN A 51 9.80 -18.80 -2.73
N LEU A 52 9.33 -17.55 -2.82
CA LEU A 52 8.45 -17.07 -3.88
C LEU A 52 9.24 -16.73 -5.15
N SER A 53 8.55 -16.75 -6.30
CA SER A 53 9.11 -16.20 -7.53
C SER A 53 9.43 -14.71 -7.35
N THR A 54 10.30 -14.17 -8.20
CA THR A 54 10.67 -12.75 -8.15
C THR A 54 9.46 -11.82 -8.21
N ARG A 55 8.50 -12.10 -9.09
CA ARG A 55 7.28 -11.29 -9.23
C ARG A 55 6.41 -11.36 -7.99
N THR A 56 6.14 -12.54 -7.48
CA THR A 56 5.32 -12.74 -6.28
C THR A 56 5.99 -12.14 -5.05
N ALA A 57 7.30 -12.28 -4.91
CA ALA A 57 8.06 -11.62 -3.85
C ALA A 57 7.98 -10.08 -3.95
N ARG A 58 7.99 -9.52 -5.15
CA ARG A 58 7.78 -8.08 -5.36
C ARG A 58 6.38 -7.65 -4.97
N LEU A 59 5.36 -8.43 -5.30
CA LEU A 59 3.98 -8.16 -4.87
C LEU A 59 3.84 -8.21 -3.34
N HIS A 60 4.53 -9.12 -2.69
CA HIS A 60 4.57 -9.19 -1.22
C HIS A 60 5.20 -7.91 -0.62
N ARG A 61 6.32 -7.47 -1.16
CA ARG A 61 6.97 -6.22 -0.70
C ARG A 61 6.13 -4.98 -1.01
N ALA A 62 5.44 -4.96 -2.16
CA ALA A 62 4.52 -3.88 -2.49
C ALA A 62 3.35 -3.81 -1.51
N LEU A 63 2.81 -4.95 -1.10
CA LEU A 63 1.77 -5.02 -0.08
C LEU A 63 2.25 -4.49 1.27
N THR A 64 3.43 -4.91 1.72
CA THR A 64 4.04 -4.43 2.97
C THR A 64 4.24 -2.91 2.93
N ASN A 65 4.75 -2.39 1.82
CA ASN A 65 4.93 -0.94 1.64
C ASN A 65 3.59 -0.19 1.60
N HIS A 66 2.55 -0.81 1.03
CA HIS A 66 1.21 -0.21 1.06
C HIS A 66 0.69 -0.04 2.49
N PHE A 67 0.88 -1.02 3.36
CA PHE A 67 0.52 -0.91 4.78
C PHE A 67 1.24 0.25 5.45
N GLU A 68 2.54 0.40 5.24
CA GLU A 68 3.32 1.50 5.80
C GLU A 68 2.80 2.86 5.31
N ALA A 69 2.56 2.99 4.02
CA ALA A 69 2.03 4.21 3.43
C ALA A 69 0.61 4.51 3.92
N LEU A 70 -0.22 3.48 4.10
CA LEU A 70 -1.60 3.61 4.56
C LEU A 70 -1.69 4.15 5.99
N VAL A 71 -0.75 3.79 6.86
CA VAL A 71 -0.68 4.33 8.23
C VAL A 71 -0.54 5.85 8.21
N LEU A 72 0.42 6.37 7.44
CA LEU A 72 0.62 7.81 7.31
C LEU A 72 -0.58 8.51 6.66
N PHE A 73 -1.12 7.92 5.61
CA PHE A 73 -2.29 8.47 4.93
C PHE A 73 -3.53 8.47 5.84
N THR A 74 -3.74 7.40 6.60
CA THR A 74 -4.83 7.34 7.59
C THR A 74 -4.69 8.45 8.62
N LEU A 75 -3.48 8.67 9.14
CA LEU A 75 -3.21 9.78 10.04
C LEU A 75 -3.58 11.13 9.41
N ALA A 76 -3.17 11.35 8.16
CA ALA A 76 -3.49 12.58 7.43
C ALA A 76 -5.00 12.79 7.30
N VAL A 77 -5.75 11.75 6.90
CA VAL A 77 -7.21 11.82 6.75
C VAL A 77 -7.90 12.07 8.09
N VAL A 78 -7.45 11.40 9.16
CA VAL A 78 -7.99 11.59 10.51
C VAL A 78 -7.79 13.04 10.96
N VAL A 79 -6.60 13.58 10.82
CA VAL A 79 -6.29 14.97 11.20
C VAL A 79 -7.16 15.94 10.42
N VAL A 80 -7.21 15.83 9.08
CA VAL A 80 -8.03 16.70 8.21
C VAL A 80 -9.51 16.62 8.60
N THR A 81 -10.01 15.41 8.87
CA THR A 81 -11.43 15.21 9.19
C THR A 81 -11.81 15.77 10.56
N LEU A 82 -11.00 15.48 11.59
CA LEU A 82 -11.31 15.91 12.96
C LEU A 82 -11.06 17.40 13.18
N SER A 83 -10.19 18.04 12.41
CA SER A 83 -9.98 19.48 12.46
C SER A 83 -10.92 20.26 11.53
N ASP A 84 -11.82 19.58 10.83
CA ASP A 84 -12.74 20.18 9.85
C ASP A 84 -11.98 21.00 8.78
N SER A 85 -10.81 20.51 8.38
CA SER A 85 -9.87 21.16 7.44
C SER A 85 -9.95 20.61 6.02
N SER A 86 -11.04 19.91 5.66
CA SER A 86 -11.23 19.40 4.30
C SER A 86 -11.38 20.54 3.31
N THR A 87 -10.51 20.55 2.29
CA THR A 87 -10.49 21.56 1.24
C THR A 87 -10.29 20.90 -0.13
N GLY A 88 -10.46 21.68 -1.21
CA GLY A 88 -10.11 21.19 -2.56
C GLY A 88 -8.65 20.74 -2.67
N PHE A 89 -7.75 21.37 -1.92
CA PHE A 89 -6.33 20.98 -1.91
C PHE A 89 -6.12 19.61 -1.21
N THR A 90 -6.69 19.40 -0.03
CA THR A 90 -6.56 18.13 0.68
C THR A 90 -7.25 17.00 -0.09
N ALA A 91 -8.37 17.27 -0.73
CA ALA A 91 -9.04 16.32 -1.63
C ALA A 91 -8.14 15.95 -2.83
N ALA A 92 -7.51 16.94 -3.47
CA ALA A 92 -6.58 16.68 -4.59
C ALA A 92 -5.37 15.83 -4.14
N CYS A 93 -4.81 16.12 -2.97
CA CYS A 93 -3.74 15.32 -2.37
C CYS A 93 -4.18 13.88 -2.12
N ALA A 94 -5.39 13.68 -1.61
CA ALA A 94 -5.92 12.33 -1.38
C ALA A 94 -6.05 11.53 -2.68
N TRP A 95 -6.62 12.12 -3.72
CA TRP A 95 -6.72 11.46 -5.02
C TRP A 95 -5.35 11.19 -5.65
N ALA A 96 -4.40 12.12 -5.52
CA ALA A 96 -3.02 11.91 -5.96
C ALA A 96 -2.36 10.73 -5.22
N TYR A 97 -2.59 10.61 -3.91
CA TYR A 97 -2.14 9.45 -3.13
C TYR A 97 -2.69 8.15 -3.71
N LEU A 98 -3.99 8.06 -3.93
CA LEU A 98 -4.63 6.84 -4.44
C LEU A 98 -4.08 6.47 -5.82
N ALA A 99 -3.99 7.44 -6.74
CA ALA A 99 -3.44 7.21 -8.08
C ALA A 99 -2.00 6.70 -8.00
N ALA A 100 -1.17 7.32 -7.16
CA ALA A 100 0.21 6.88 -6.94
C ALA A 100 0.28 5.46 -6.38
N ARG A 101 -0.60 5.09 -5.44
CA ARG A 101 -0.64 3.73 -4.88
C ARG A 101 -1.10 2.67 -5.88
N ILE A 102 -2.05 3.01 -6.74
CA ILE A 102 -2.47 2.10 -7.81
C ILE A 102 -1.33 1.87 -8.80
N LEU A 103 -0.63 2.93 -9.23
CA LEU A 103 0.49 2.84 -10.17
C LEU A 103 1.74 2.19 -9.56
N TYR A 104 1.90 2.27 -8.24
CA TYR A 104 3.01 1.64 -7.52
C TYR A 104 3.02 0.12 -7.68
N ILE A 105 1.85 -0.51 -7.73
CA ILE A 105 1.73 -1.97 -7.81
C ILE A 105 2.40 -2.52 -9.08
N PRO A 106 2.02 -2.12 -10.31
CA PRO A 106 2.68 -2.61 -11.50
C PRO A 106 4.12 -2.12 -11.60
N ALA A 107 4.43 -0.92 -11.14
CA ALA A 107 5.80 -0.41 -11.14
C ALA A 107 6.74 -1.27 -10.29
N TYR A 108 6.27 -1.76 -9.14
CA TYR A 108 7.06 -2.67 -8.31
C TYR A 108 7.09 -4.08 -8.89
N ALA A 109 5.94 -4.62 -9.27
CA ALA A 109 5.83 -6.00 -9.77
C ALA A 109 6.68 -6.23 -11.03
N PHE A 110 6.69 -5.26 -11.95
CA PHE A 110 7.43 -5.33 -13.20
C PHE A 110 8.83 -4.70 -13.13
N GLY A 111 9.22 -4.17 -11.97
CA GLY A 111 10.55 -3.61 -11.76
C GLY A 111 10.82 -2.33 -12.57
N TRP A 112 9.82 -1.48 -12.77
CA TRP A 112 10.00 -0.21 -13.47
C TRP A 112 10.82 0.77 -12.63
N VAL A 113 12.04 1.03 -13.07
CA VAL A 113 12.98 1.98 -12.42
C VAL A 113 13.05 3.24 -13.28
N PRO A 114 12.93 4.45 -12.72
CA PRO A 114 12.79 4.81 -11.29
C PRO A 114 11.34 4.97 -10.80
N TRP A 115 10.35 4.59 -11.58
CA TRP A 115 8.95 4.92 -11.38
C TRP A 115 8.37 4.45 -10.04
N ARG A 116 8.80 3.31 -9.54
CA ARG A 116 8.42 2.83 -8.21
C ARG A 116 8.70 3.88 -7.12
N SER A 117 9.89 4.45 -7.13
CA SER A 117 10.31 5.47 -6.15
C SER A 117 9.58 6.79 -6.37
N VAL A 118 9.30 7.16 -7.62
CA VAL A 118 8.52 8.35 -7.96
C VAL A 118 7.10 8.24 -7.39
N PHE A 119 6.41 7.14 -7.64
CA PHE A 119 5.05 6.93 -7.13
C PHE A 119 5.01 6.85 -5.61
N PHE A 120 5.98 6.21 -4.97
CA PHE A 120 6.13 6.23 -3.52
C PHE A 120 6.24 7.67 -2.99
N SER A 121 7.13 8.46 -3.58
CA SER A 121 7.36 9.85 -3.16
C SER A 121 6.12 10.73 -3.33
N VAL A 122 5.36 10.56 -4.42
CA VAL A 122 4.10 11.28 -4.64
C VAL A 122 3.11 10.98 -3.52
N GLY A 123 2.89 9.72 -3.19
CA GLY A 123 1.98 9.33 -2.11
C GLY A 123 2.43 9.84 -0.74
N TRP A 124 3.72 9.77 -0.46
CA TRP A 124 4.31 10.23 0.80
C TRP A 124 4.18 11.75 0.96
N LEU A 125 4.53 12.50 -0.08
CA LEU A 125 4.42 13.96 -0.09
C LEU A 125 2.97 14.43 -0.01
N ALA A 126 2.05 13.76 -0.70
CA ALA A 126 0.63 14.07 -0.65
C ALA A 126 0.08 13.93 0.77
N SER A 127 0.42 12.84 1.47
CA SER A 127 0.01 12.63 2.86
C SER A 127 0.60 13.70 3.78
N GLY A 128 1.87 14.03 3.63
CA GLY A 128 2.53 15.10 4.39
C GLY A 128 1.91 16.46 4.14
N ALA A 129 1.61 16.79 2.88
CA ALA A 129 0.97 18.04 2.51
C ALA A 129 -0.42 18.20 3.13
N MET A 130 -1.20 17.11 3.22
CA MET A 130 -2.51 17.12 3.89
C MET A 130 -2.37 17.46 5.38
N ILE A 131 -1.40 16.84 6.07
CA ILE A 131 -1.16 17.11 7.49
C ILE A 131 -0.75 18.57 7.70
N VAL A 132 0.18 19.07 6.88
CA VAL A 132 0.62 20.47 6.97
C VAL A 132 -0.54 21.43 6.70
N ALA A 133 -1.36 21.16 5.68
CA ALA A 133 -2.52 21.99 5.38
C ALA A 133 -3.53 22.04 6.53
N ALA A 134 -3.68 20.96 7.27
CA ALA A 134 -4.59 20.92 8.43
C ALA A 134 -4.02 21.64 9.66
N LEU A 135 -2.70 21.88 9.71
CA LEU A 135 -2.05 22.61 10.81
C LEU A 135 -2.02 24.14 10.58
N LEU A 136 -2.25 24.60 9.37
CA LEU A 136 -2.25 26.02 9.01
C LEU A 136 -3.63 26.65 9.10
#